data_83c002fb0c1b668c9b1c58fd57daf5bc
#
_entry.id   83c002fb0c1b668c9b1c58fd57daf5bc
#
_cell.length_a   1.000
_cell.length_b   1.000
_cell.length_c   1.000
_cell.angle_alpha   90.00
_cell.angle_beta   90.00
_cell.angle_gamma   90.00
#
_symmetry.space_group_name_H-M   'P 1'
#
loop_
_entity.id
_entity.type
_entity.pdbx_description
1 polymer ?
#
loop_
_entity_poly.entity_id
_entity_poly.type
_entity_poly.pdbx_seq_one_letter_code
_entity_poly.pdbx_strand_id
1 'polypeptide(L)'
;MTQIGSLRIELAKRFELINYEKICPIWVTDFPLFEWDEDEKRFFSMHHPFTSAKPEHIKLLDTEPEKVIANAYDLVLNGNEIGGGSIRIHDFDTQMKIFELLGMSKEEYTSQFGFLIDALKYGAPPHGGIAFGLDRLAAVLKGKDVIRDFIAFPKNNSGKDLMIDAPSKLTKEQLKDLSN
;
A
#
# COMPACT_ATOMS: atom_id res chain seq x y z
N MET A 1 -14.90 -2.90 7.61
CA MET A 1 -14.92 -1.43 7.41
C MET A 1 -15.32 -1.02 6.00
N THR A 2 -14.86 -1.70 4.96
CA THR A 2 -15.18 -1.43 3.54
C THR A 2 -16.69 -1.38 3.26
N GLN A 3 -17.49 -2.28 3.84
CA GLN A 3 -18.95 -2.32 3.66
C GLN A 3 -19.66 -1.07 4.19
N ILE A 4 -19.22 -0.55 5.34
CA ILE A 4 -19.80 0.69 5.92
C ILE A 4 -19.45 1.90 5.05
N GLY A 5 -18.23 1.95 4.52
CA GLY A 5 -17.80 2.98 3.57
C GLY A 5 -18.65 2.99 2.29
N SER A 6 -18.90 1.81 1.72
CA SER A 6 -19.76 1.65 0.54
C SER A 6 -21.21 2.07 0.82
N LEU A 7 -21.76 1.67 1.97
CA LEU A 7 -23.10 2.07 2.40
C LEU A 7 -23.22 3.60 2.55
N ARG A 8 -22.22 4.24 3.17
CA ARG A 8 -22.18 5.70 3.31
C ARG A 8 -22.25 6.41 1.97
N ILE A 9 -21.47 5.96 0.99
CA ILE A 9 -21.45 6.54 -0.35
C ILE A 9 -22.79 6.33 -1.05
N GLU A 10 -23.36 5.14 -0.97
CA GLU A 10 -24.66 4.83 -1.57
C GLU A 10 -25.78 5.70 -0.99
N LEU A 11 -25.85 5.83 0.33
CA LEU A 11 -26.81 6.71 0.99
C LEU A 11 -26.61 8.18 0.59
N ALA A 12 -25.36 8.63 0.51
CA ALA A 12 -25.05 10.00 0.13
C ALA A 12 -25.48 10.30 -1.32
N LYS A 13 -25.33 9.35 -2.23
CA LYS A 13 -25.86 9.46 -3.62
C LYS A 13 -27.38 9.48 -3.64
N ARG A 14 -28.02 8.54 -2.95
CA ARG A 14 -29.46 8.35 -2.94
C ARG A 14 -30.23 9.55 -2.35
N PHE A 15 -29.62 10.21 -1.37
CA PHE A 15 -30.21 11.40 -0.73
C PHE A 15 -29.63 12.72 -1.24
N GLU A 16 -28.89 12.70 -2.35
CA GLU A 16 -28.31 13.89 -3.01
C GLU A 16 -27.46 14.76 -2.05
N LEU A 17 -26.75 14.13 -1.11
CA LEU A 17 -25.93 14.81 -0.11
C LEU A 17 -24.53 15.17 -0.61
N ILE A 18 -24.15 14.70 -1.80
CA ILE A 18 -22.81 14.92 -2.37
C ILE A 18 -22.79 16.28 -3.06
N ASN A 19 -21.92 17.16 -2.59
CA ASN A 19 -21.64 18.41 -3.29
C ASN A 19 -20.42 18.24 -4.22
N TYR A 20 -20.66 18.11 -5.52
CA TYR A 20 -19.62 17.87 -6.53
C TYR A 20 -18.77 19.10 -6.85
N GLU A 21 -19.17 20.30 -6.41
CA GLU A 21 -18.40 21.53 -6.60
C GLU A 21 -17.32 21.74 -5.52
N LYS A 22 -17.42 20.98 -4.42
CA LYS A 22 -16.46 21.09 -3.31
C LYS A 22 -15.32 20.10 -3.46
N ILE A 23 -14.12 20.59 -3.20
CA ILE A 23 -12.92 19.78 -3.01
C ILE A 23 -12.76 19.56 -1.49
N CYS A 24 -12.88 18.31 -1.05
CA CYS A 24 -12.90 17.92 0.35
C CYS A 24 -11.80 16.89 0.65
N PRO A 25 -10.56 17.34 0.93
CA PRO A 25 -9.49 16.44 1.35
C PRO A 25 -9.69 16.00 2.80
N ILE A 26 -9.33 14.75 3.10
CA ILE A 26 -9.33 14.20 4.44
C ILE A 26 -8.15 13.24 4.60
N TRP A 27 -7.50 13.27 5.78
CA TRP A 27 -6.54 12.26 6.16
C TRP A 27 -7.25 11.08 6.81
N VAL A 28 -6.89 9.88 6.38
CA VAL A 28 -7.26 8.63 7.04
C VAL A 28 -6.00 8.11 7.74
N THR A 29 -6.12 7.83 9.03
CA THR A 29 -5.01 7.38 9.87
C THR A 29 -5.47 6.22 10.76
N ASP A 30 -4.57 5.73 11.61
CA ASP A 30 -4.87 4.72 12.61
C ASP A 30 -5.24 3.35 12.02
N PHE A 31 -4.58 2.99 10.93
CA PHE A 31 -4.68 1.64 10.36
C PHE A 31 -4.06 0.61 11.31
N PRO A 32 -4.62 -0.61 11.39
CA PRO A 32 -3.90 -1.73 12.00
C PRO A 32 -2.55 -1.96 11.30
N LEU A 33 -1.53 -2.34 12.07
CA LEU A 33 -0.23 -2.69 11.48
C LEU A 33 -0.29 -4.06 10.80
N PHE A 34 -1.04 -4.99 11.42
CA PHE A 34 -1.19 -6.36 10.98
C PHE A 34 -2.66 -6.73 10.77
N GLU A 35 -2.86 -7.70 9.90
CA GLU A 35 -4.10 -8.42 9.71
C GLU A 35 -3.82 -9.92 9.95
N TRP A 36 -4.69 -10.58 10.73
CA TRP A 36 -4.60 -12.01 10.96
C TRP A 36 -5.31 -12.77 9.85
N ASP A 37 -4.63 -13.73 9.26
CA ASP A 37 -5.20 -14.63 8.28
C ASP A 37 -5.59 -15.95 8.95
N GLU A 38 -6.88 -16.28 8.89
CA GLU A 38 -7.43 -17.48 9.53
C GLU A 38 -7.05 -18.78 8.79
N ASP A 39 -6.80 -18.70 7.50
CA ASP A 39 -6.44 -19.87 6.69
C ASP A 39 -4.95 -20.19 6.84
N GLU A 40 -4.09 -19.18 6.74
CA GLU A 40 -2.63 -19.34 6.86
C GLU A 40 -2.13 -19.32 8.31
N LYS A 41 -2.99 -18.98 9.29
CA LYS A 41 -2.67 -18.91 10.73
C LYS A 41 -1.46 -18.05 11.05
N ARG A 42 -1.33 -16.91 10.38
CA ARG A 42 -0.26 -15.93 10.57
C ARG A 42 -0.71 -14.50 10.36
N PHE A 43 0.12 -13.56 10.77
CA PHE A 43 -0.07 -12.15 10.48
C PHE A 43 0.43 -11.80 9.07
N PHE A 44 -0.29 -10.88 8.43
CA PHE A 44 0.14 -10.15 7.24
C PHE A 44 0.27 -8.67 7.57
N SER A 45 1.17 -7.97 6.91
CA SER A 45 1.21 -6.52 6.99
C SER A 45 0.00 -5.93 6.28
N MET A 46 -0.73 -5.02 6.93
CA MET A 46 -1.84 -4.30 6.30
C MET A 46 -1.38 -3.49 5.08
N HIS A 47 -0.18 -2.90 5.12
CA HIS A 47 0.41 -2.13 4.03
C HIS A 47 1.64 -2.84 3.47
N HIS A 48 2.75 -2.82 4.22
CA HIS A 48 4.00 -3.52 3.88
C HIS A 48 4.89 -3.66 5.14
N PRO A 49 5.86 -4.58 5.14
CA PRO A 49 6.64 -4.93 6.33
C PRO A 49 7.61 -3.84 6.83
N PHE A 50 7.74 -2.72 6.13
CA PHE A 50 8.63 -1.61 6.49
C PHE A 50 7.88 -0.44 7.13
N THR A 51 6.58 -0.54 7.31
CA THR A 51 5.76 0.48 8.01
C THR A 51 6.03 0.40 9.50
N SER A 52 6.34 1.54 10.14
CA SER A 52 6.53 1.59 11.58
C SER A 52 5.20 1.49 12.34
N ALA A 53 5.25 0.92 13.54
CA ALA A 53 4.20 1.09 14.53
C ALA A 53 4.19 2.55 15.02
N LYS A 54 3.05 3.02 15.53
CA LYS A 54 3.03 4.25 16.33
C LYS A 54 3.97 4.10 17.53
N PRO A 55 4.68 5.17 17.93
CA PRO A 55 5.68 5.09 19.02
C PRO A 55 5.13 4.51 20.31
N GLU A 56 3.90 4.87 20.66
CA GLU A 56 3.21 4.38 21.86
C GLU A 56 2.81 2.90 21.79
N HIS A 57 2.78 2.31 20.59
CA HIS A 57 2.42 0.91 20.36
C HIS A 57 3.60 -0.03 20.14
N ILE A 58 4.85 0.47 20.11
CA ILE A 58 6.04 -0.37 19.86
C ILE A 58 6.13 -1.52 20.86
N LYS A 59 5.82 -1.27 22.15
CA LYS A 59 5.85 -2.32 23.17
C LYS A 59 4.77 -3.40 23.00
N LEU A 60 3.69 -3.10 22.29
CA LEU A 60 2.64 -4.07 22.02
C LEU A 60 3.06 -5.13 20.99
N LEU A 61 4.12 -4.87 20.22
CA LEU A 61 4.68 -5.88 19.31
C LEU A 61 5.07 -7.18 20.01
N ASP A 62 5.41 -7.12 21.29
CA ASP A 62 5.81 -8.29 22.09
C ASP A 62 4.65 -8.98 22.81
N THR A 63 3.52 -8.29 23.00
CA THR A 63 2.45 -8.77 23.87
C THR A 63 1.10 -8.90 23.19
N GLU A 64 0.72 -7.93 22.35
CA GLU A 64 -0.59 -7.83 21.70
C GLU A 64 -0.44 -7.28 20.27
N PRO A 65 0.25 -7.98 19.36
CA PRO A 65 0.56 -7.48 18.02
C PRO A 65 -0.69 -7.15 17.21
N GLU A 66 -1.82 -7.81 17.45
CA GLU A 66 -3.11 -7.53 16.80
C GLU A 66 -3.70 -6.16 17.15
N LYS A 67 -3.22 -5.52 18.22
CA LYS A 67 -3.65 -4.18 18.65
C LYS A 67 -2.73 -3.07 18.18
N VAL A 68 -1.64 -3.41 17.50
CA VAL A 68 -0.66 -2.42 17.06
C VAL A 68 -1.22 -1.58 15.92
N ILE A 69 -1.15 -0.28 16.08
CA ILE A 69 -1.55 0.70 15.06
C ILE A 69 -0.33 1.14 14.27
N ALA A 70 -0.48 1.15 12.95
CA ALA A 70 0.53 1.62 12.01
C ALA A 70 0.68 3.14 12.05
N ASN A 71 1.90 3.62 11.85
CA ASN A 71 2.18 5.02 11.57
C ASN A 71 2.07 5.28 10.05
N ALA A 72 0.89 4.96 9.52
CA ALA A 72 0.53 5.10 8.12
C ALA A 72 -0.61 6.10 7.96
N TYR A 73 -0.73 6.66 6.78
CA TYR A 73 -1.71 7.68 6.45
C TYR A 73 -2.06 7.67 4.97
N ASP A 74 -3.33 7.86 4.66
CA ASP A 74 -3.84 8.06 3.31
C ASP A 74 -4.48 9.43 3.17
N LEU A 75 -4.23 10.10 2.06
CA LEU A 75 -4.95 11.30 1.66
C LEU A 75 -6.10 10.91 0.73
N VAL A 76 -7.31 11.16 1.20
CA VAL A 76 -8.54 10.90 0.45
C VAL A 76 -9.11 12.23 -0.03
N LEU A 77 -9.46 12.32 -1.30
CA LEU A 77 -10.10 13.49 -1.91
C LEU A 77 -11.45 13.07 -2.53
N ASN A 78 -12.52 13.68 -2.05
CA ASN A 78 -13.90 13.42 -2.52
C ASN A 78 -14.24 11.91 -2.55
N GLY A 79 -13.80 11.16 -1.52
CA GLY A 79 -14.05 9.73 -1.39
C GLY A 79 -13.08 8.81 -2.14
N ASN A 80 -12.09 9.37 -2.83
CA ASN A 80 -11.05 8.63 -3.52
C ASN A 80 -9.70 8.82 -2.83
N GLU A 81 -9.00 7.74 -2.54
CA GLU A 81 -7.60 7.78 -2.12
C GLU A 81 -6.75 8.30 -3.27
N ILE A 82 -6.09 9.43 -3.07
CA ILE A 82 -5.22 10.07 -4.06
C ILE A 82 -3.74 9.94 -3.74
N GLY A 83 -3.42 9.52 -2.55
CA GLY A 83 -2.05 9.25 -2.13
C GLY A 83 -2.01 8.63 -0.76
N GLY A 84 -0.98 7.87 -0.50
CA GLY A 84 -0.75 7.21 0.78
C GLY A 84 0.72 7.08 1.11
N GLY A 85 1.01 6.86 2.38
CA GLY A 85 2.36 6.73 2.86
C GLY A 85 2.46 6.27 4.29
N SER A 86 3.67 6.21 4.78
CA SER A 86 3.94 5.86 6.18
C SER A 86 5.28 6.40 6.65
N ILE A 87 5.42 6.48 7.97
CA ILE A 87 6.72 6.54 8.61
C ILE A 87 7.32 5.13 8.58
N ARG A 88 8.58 5.03 8.23
CA ARG A 88 9.29 3.76 8.04
C ARG A 88 9.97 3.31 9.33
N ILE A 89 10.15 2.00 9.44
CA ILE A 89 11.04 1.43 10.46
C ILE A 89 12.48 1.85 10.10
N HIS A 90 13.19 2.43 11.05
CA HIS A 90 14.59 2.83 10.89
C HIS A 90 15.51 2.14 11.91
N ASP A 91 14.93 1.36 12.81
CA ASP A 91 15.63 0.57 13.82
C ASP A 91 15.71 -0.89 13.40
N PHE A 92 16.92 -1.47 13.49
CA PHE A 92 17.19 -2.85 13.07
C PHE A 92 16.39 -3.86 13.87
N ASP A 93 16.37 -3.74 15.20
CA ASP A 93 15.74 -4.74 16.08
C ASP A 93 14.22 -4.75 15.89
N THR A 94 13.64 -3.57 15.75
CA THR A 94 12.21 -3.42 15.41
C THR A 94 11.88 -4.07 14.07
N GLN A 95 12.72 -3.90 13.05
CA GLN A 95 12.50 -4.54 11.75
C GLN A 95 12.56 -6.06 11.82
N MET A 96 13.51 -6.61 12.58
CA MET A 96 13.62 -8.06 12.80
C MET A 96 12.39 -8.60 13.50
N LYS A 97 11.88 -7.89 14.51
CA LYS A 97 10.65 -8.25 15.21
C LYS A 97 9.43 -8.30 14.29
N ILE A 98 9.30 -7.34 13.38
CA ILE A 98 8.22 -7.35 12.38
C ILE A 98 8.32 -8.57 11.46
N PHE A 99 9.51 -8.91 10.96
CA PHE A 99 9.69 -10.10 10.12
C PHE A 99 9.34 -11.40 10.87
N GLU A 100 9.73 -11.50 12.14
CA GLU A 100 9.36 -12.63 13.00
C GLU A 100 7.85 -12.78 13.15
N LEU A 101 7.14 -11.67 13.45
CA LEU A 101 5.67 -11.64 13.57
C LEU A 101 4.95 -12.02 12.28
N LEU A 102 5.54 -11.69 11.12
CA LEU A 102 5.03 -12.08 9.80
C LEU A 102 5.37 -13.53 9.44
N GLY A 103 6.12 -14.26 10.29
CA GLY A 103 6.52 -15.64 10.05
C GLY A 103 7.59 -15.81 8.98
N MET A 104 8.35 -14.75 8.66
CA MET A 104 9.43 -14.82 7.67
C MET A 104 10.67 -15.48 8.27
N SER A 105 11.19 -16.51 7.60
CA SER A 105 12.45 -17.13 7.98
C SER A 105 13.65 -16.21 7.70
N LYS A 106 14.77 -16.50 8.37
CA LYS A 106 16.01 -15.73 8.17
C LYS A 106 16.48 -15.79 6.72
N GLU A 107 16.36 -16.94 6.09
CA GLU A 107 16.72 -17.17 4.70
C GLU A 107 15.87 -16.31 3.76
N GLU A 108 14.56 -16.27 3.99
CA GLU A 108 13.62 -15.48 3.19
C GLU A 108 13.89 -13.99 3.28
N TYR A 109 13.92 -13.41 4.49
CA TYR A 109 14.12 -11.96 4.59
C TYR A 109 15.55 -11.55 4.19
N THR A 110 16.57 -12.41 4.39
CA THR A 110 17.92 -12.11 3.94
C THR A 110 18.03 -12.13 2.41
N SER A 111 17.39 -13.10 1.77
CA SER A 111 17.37 -13.21 0.30
C SER A 111 16.65 -12.02 -0.35
N GLN A 112 15.54 -11.58 0.22
CA GLN A 112 14.69 -10.53 -0.37
C GLN A 112 15.15 -9.12 0.02
N PHE A 113 15.58 -8.93 1.28
CA PHE A 113 15.77 -7.62 1.89
C PHE A 113 17.15 -7.46 2.56
N GLY A 114 18.11 -8.37 2.30
CA GLY A 114 19.40 -8.38 2.95
C GLY A 114 20.14 -7.05 2.85
N PHE A 115 20.10 -6.39 1.69
CA PHE A 115 20.72 -5.08 1.47
C PHE A 115 20.12 -3.99 2.38
N LEU A 116 18.79 -4.00 2.60
CA LEU A 116 18.11 -3.06 3.48
C LEU A 116 18.44 -3.34 4.95
N ILE A 117 18.41 -4.61 5.34
CA ILE A 117 18.75 -5.05 6.71
C ILE A 117 20.18 -4.64 7.05
N ASP A 118 21.12 -4.82 6.13
CA ASP A 118 22.51 -4.41 6.32
C ASP A 118 22.63 -2.89 6.42
N ALA A 119 21.89 -2.15 5.61
CA ALA A 119 21.85 -0.69 5.72
C ALA A 119 21.34 -0.22 7.10
N LEU A 120 20.29 -0.85 7.64
CA LEU A 120 19.76 -0.53 8.97
C LEU A 120 20.79 -0.76 10.10
N LYS A 121 21.70 -1.73 9.96
CA LYS A 121 22.78 -1.97 10.94
C LYS A 121 23.78 -0.80 11.04
N TYR A 122 23.95 -0.05 9.95
CA TYR A 122 24.79 1.15 9.95
C TYR A 122 24.08 2.39 10.50
N GLY A 123 22.79 2.28 10.77
CA GLY A 123 21.92 3.34 11.22
C GLY A 123 21.21 4.05 10.06
N ALA A 124 19.91 4.21 10.21
CA ALA A 124 19.08 5.00 9.30
C ALA A 124 18.41 6.13 10.06
N PRO A 125 18.30 7.35 9.49
CA PRO A 125 17.53 8.40 10.13
C PRO A 125 16.04 8.05 10.12
N PRO A 126 15.24 8.59 11.05
CA PRO A 126 13.79 8.57 10.91
C PRO A 126 13.40 9.13 9.54
N HIS A 127 12.58 8.38 8.82
CA HIS A 127 12.18 8.74 7.46
C HIS A 127 10.76 8.26 7.17
N GLY A 128 10.15 8.84 6.17
CA GLY A 128 8.82 8.50 5.69
C GLY A 128 8.57 9.19 4.37
N GLY A 129 7.39 9.00 3.83
CA GLY A 129 7.03 9.62 2.57
C GLY A 129 5.58 9.39 2.21
N ILE A 130 5.16 10.04 1.15
CA ILE A 130 3.85 9.87 0.54
C ILE A 130 4.02 9.75 -0.98
N ALA A 131 3.24 8.88 -1.58
CA ALA A 131 3.14 8.77 -3.04
C ALA A 131 1.74 9.18 -3.49
N PHE A 132 1.66 9.97 -4.56
CA PHE A 132 0.40 10.40 -5.14
C PHE A 132 0.12 9.66 -6.45
N GLY A 133 -1.12 9.19 -6.62
CA GLY A 133 -1.61 8.69 -7.90
C GLY A 133 -1.98 9.86 -8.82
N LEU A 134 -1.05 10.30 -9.68
CA LEU A 134 -1.24 11.47 -10.53
C LEU A 134 -2.47 11.36 -11.42
N ASP A 135 -2.67 10.21 -12.07
CA ASP A 135 -3.82 9.99 -12.95
C ASP A 135 -5.14 10.05 -12.18
N ARG A 136 -5.16 9.49 -10.97
CA ARG A 136 -6.33 9.51 -10.09
C ARG A 136 -6.60 10.93 -9.59
N LEU A 137 -5.59 11.67 -9.19
CA LEU A 137 -5.72 13.06 -8.78
C LEU A 137 -6.29 13.92 -9.92
N ALA A 138 -5.77 13.76 -11.15
CA ALA A 138 -6.26 14.46 -12.32
C ALA A 138 -7.74 14.13 -12.62
N ALA A 139 -8.12 12.84 -12.53
CA ALA A 139 -9.50 12.41 -12.73
C ALA A 139 -10.45 13.02 -11.68
N VAL A 140 -10.09 12.95 -10.40
CA VAL A 140 -10.91 13.50 -9.30
C VAL A 140 -11.09 15.01 -9.44
N LEU A 141 -10.02 15.76 -9.77
CA LEU A 141 -10.09 17.20 -10.00
C LEU A 141 -10.97 17.58 -11.21
N LYS A 142 -11.14 16.67 -12.15
CA LYS A 142 -12.06 16.81 -13.30
C LYS A 142 -13.46 16.24 -13.04
N GLY A 143 -13.75 15.80 -11.81
CA GLY A 143 -15.04 15.22 -11.45
C GLY A 143 -15.32 13.88 -12.16
N LYS A 144 -14.30 13.08 -12.45
CA LYS A 144 -14.41 11.78 -13.12
C LYS A 144 -14.08 10.64 -12.17
N ASP A 145 -14.87 9.58 -12.20
CA ASP A 145 -14.66 8.39 -11.38
C ASP A 145 -13.71 7.36 -12.05
N VAL A 146 -13.50 7.49 -13.37
CA VAL A 146 -12.69 6.56 -14.16
C VAL A 146 -11.37 7.21 -14.56
N ILE A 147 -10.25 6.58 -14.22
CA ILE A 147 -8.89 7.10 -14.48
C ILE A 147 -8.40 6.82 -15.90
N ARG A 148 -9.05 5.93 -16.66
CA ARG A 148 -8.56 5.45 -17.96
C ARG A 148 -8.27 6.60 -18.96
N ASP A 149 -9.10 7.63 -18.97
CA ASP A 149 -8.94 8.79 -19.86
C ASP A 149 -7.80 9.74 -19.44
N PHE A 150 -7.20 9.49 -18.26
CA PHE A 150 -6.09 10.25 -17.70
C PHE A 150 -4.75 9.53 -17.78
N ILE A 151 -4.76 8.24 -18.17
CA ILE A 151 -3.56 7.44 -18.41
C ILE A 151 -3.14 7.62 -19.87
N ALA A 152 -1.90 8.04 -20.11
CA ALA A 152 -1.39 8.34 -21.45
C ALA A 152 -1.45 7.13 -22.40
N PHE A 153 -1.20 5.92 -21.88
CA PHE A 153 -1.20 4.66 -22.64
C PHE A 153 -1.98 3.57 -21.89
N PRO A 154 -3.33 3.66 -21.86
CA PRO A 154 -4.14 2.72 -21.10
C PRO A 154 -4.16 1.35 -21.76
N LYS A 155 -4.04 0.30 -20.95
CA LYS A 155 -4.22 -1.07 -21.40
C LYS A 155 -5.70 -1.38 -21.61
N ASN A 156 -6.00 -2.29 -22.54
CA ASN A 156 -7.34 -2.80 -22.73
C ASN A 156 -7.70 -3.86 -21.65
N ASN A 157 -8.93 -4.40 -21.71
CA ASN A 157 -9.41 -5.41 -20.76
C ASN A 157 -8.62 -6.74 -20.79
N SER A 158 -7.87 -6.99 -21.86
CA SER A 158 -6.95 -8.14 -21.98
C SER A 158 -5.53 -7.84 -21.51
N GLY A 159 -5.30 -6.68 -20.87
CA GLY A 159 -3.99 -6.25 -20.40
C GLY A 159 -3.02 -5.83 -21.50
N LYS A 160 -3.52 -5.60 -22.73
CA LYS A 160 -2.69 -5.18 -23.86
C LYS A 160 -2.64 -3.67 -24.00
N ASP A 161 -1.44 -3.15 -24.25
CA ASP A 161 -1.23 -1.83 -24.79
C ASP A 161 -1.41 -1.88 -26.32
N LEU A 162 -2.44 -1.23 -26.82
CA LEU A 162 -2.78 -1.25 -28.23
C LEU A 162 -1.88 -0.33 -29.09
N MET A 163 -1.17 0.60 -28.45
CA MET A 163 -0.31 1.53 -29.18
C MET A 163 1.03 0.90 -29.58
N ILE A 164 1.60 0.08 -28.67
CA ILE A 164 2.89 -0.58 -28.88
C ILE A 164 2.77 -2.10 -29.03
N ASP A 165 1.54 -2.62 -29.08
CA ASP A 165 1.22 -4.06 -29.16
C ASP A 165 1.94 -4.92 -28.08
N ALA A 166 2.04 -4.38 -26.87
CA ALA A 166 2.63 -5.10 -25.73
C ALA A 166 1.53 -5.81 -24.90
N PRO A 167 1.84 -6.96 -24.27
CA PRO A 167 3.10 -7.69 -24.32
C PRO A 167 3.29 -8.45 -25.65
N SER A 168 4.51 -8.49 -26.15
CA SER A 168 4.92 -9.28 -27.29
C SER A 168 5.41 -10.68 -26.87
N LYS A 169 5.41 -11.63 -27.80
CA LYS A 169 5.98 -12.95 -27.54
C LYS A 169 7.50 -12.86 -27.39
N LEU A 170 8.04 -13.58 -26.43
CA LEU A 170 9.47 -13.73 -26.26
C LEU A 170 10.07 -14.54 -27.42
N THR A 171 11.29 -14.18 -27.84
CA THR A 171 12.04 -14.97 -28.79
C THR A 171 12.52 -16.29 -28.15
N LYS A 172 12.93 -17.26 -28.99
CA LYS A 172 13.47 -18.53 -28.50
C LYS A 172 14.76 -18.33 -27.68
N GLU A 173 15.57 -17.35 -28.03
CA GLU A 173 16.79 -16.97 -27.32
C GLU A 173 16.45 -16.42 -25.92
N GLN A 174 15.50 -15.47 -25.82
CA GLN A 174 15.03 -14.92 -24.55
C GLN A 174 14.40 -15.97 -23.63
N LEU A 175 13.67 -16.94 -24.20
CA LEU A 175 13.11 -18.06 -23.43
C LEU A 175 14.20 -18.99 -22.89
N LYS A 176 15.31 -19.18 -23.59
CA LYS A 176 16.45 -19.95 -23.08
C LYS A 176 17.12 -19.26 -21.89
N ASP A 177 17.28 -17.94 -21.96
CA ASP A 177 17.91 -17.16 -20.89
C ASP A 177 17.08 -17.19 -19.59
N LEU A 178 15.73 -17.33 -19.70
CA LEU A 178 14.83 -17.45 -18.57
C LEU A 178 14.73 -18.88 -17.99
N SER A 179 15.24 -19.89 -18.68
CA SER A 179 15.18 -21.29 -18.27
C SER A 179 16.47 -21.81 -17.61
N ASN A 180 17.45 -20.96 -17.40
CA ASN A 180 18.65 -21.17 -16.61
C ASN A 180 18.48 -20.49 -15.25
#